data_9f1781dd4ffe122fdacdbc60cdae439f
#
_entry.id   9f1781dd4ffe122fdacdbc60cdae439f
#
_cell.length_a   1.000
_cell.length_b   1.000
_cell.length_c   1.000
_cell.angle_alpha   90.00
_cell.angle_beta   90.00
_cell.angle_gamma   90.00
#
_symmetry.space_group_name_H-M   'P 1'
#
loop_
_entity.id
_entity.type
_entity.pdbx_description
1 polymer ?
#
loop_
_entity_poly.entity_id
_entity_poly.type
_entity_poly.pdbx_seq_one_letter_code
_entity_poly.pdbx_strand_id
1 'polypeptide(L)'
;TYAVNADDTVEITDCENDAAGDLEIPAEIDGKTVTSIGDSAFFGCTSLTSVIIPNSVANIGYSVFDGCTSLAEITIPSSLTSIGGNAFQNTPWLAARQEENPLVIVNGILLDGTTCTDEEIVIPNDVTSICGFAFWENHMTSVVIPDSVTSIGSYAFSDCGNLKNITIPDSVTFFGESVFT
;
A
#
# COMPACT_ATOMS: atom_id res chain seq x y z
N THR A 1 -14.15 0.53 14.96
CA THR A 1 -14.26 -0.83 15.55
C THR A 1 -12.91 -1.57 15.48
N TYR A 2 -12.78 -2.69 16.19
CA TYR A 2 -11.56 -3.50 16.20
C TYR A 2 -11.88 -4.98 16.46
N ALA A 3 -10.97 -5.86 16.09
CA ALA A 3 -10.98 -7.28 16.43
C ALA A 3 -9.75 -7.64 17.26
N VAL A 4 -9.89 -8.64 18.14
CA VAL A 4 -8.77 -9.21 18.89
C VAL A 4 -8.29 -10.45 18.16
N ASN A 5 -7.00 -10.48 17.81
CA ASN A 5 -6.34 -11.57 17.14
C ASN A 5 -6.07 -12.75 18.07
N ALA A 6 -5.74 -13.91 17.52
CA ALA A 6 -5.43 -15.11 18.31
C ALA A 6 -4.18 -14.98 19.20
N ASP A 7 -3.27 -14.07 18.89
CA ASP A 7 -2.06 -13.74 19.65
C ASP A 7 -2.27 -12.62 20.68
N ASP A 8 -3.53 -12.26 20.95
CA ASP A 8 -3.96 -11.21 21.90
C ASP A 8 -3.58 -9.78 21.45
N THR A 9 -3.26 -9.57 20.18
CA THR A 9 -3.09 -8.23 19.56
C THR A 9 -4.41 -7.73 18.97
N VAL A 10 -4.43 -6.48 18.48
CA VAL A 10 -5.62 -5.83 17.93
C VAL A 10 -5.41 -5.47 16.46
N GLU A 11 -6.43 -5.74 15.65
CA GLU A 11 -6.62 -5.20 14.32
C GLU A 11 -7.74 -4.15 14.32
N ILE A 12 -7.49 -2.97 13.74
CA ILE A 12 -8.56 -2.00 13.46
C ILE A 12 -9.33 -2.52 12.25
N THR A 13 -10.64 -2.75 12.41
CA THR A 13 -11.45 -3.39 11.36
C THR A 13 -12.40 -2.45 10.64
N ASP A 14 -12.75 -1.33 11.27
CA ASP A 14 -13.70 -0.39 10.68
C ASP A 14 -13.67 0.94 11.41
N CYS A 15 -13.95 2.02 10.71
CA CYS A 15 -14.16 3.36 11.22
C CYS A 15 -15.54 3.86 10.80
N GLU A 16 -16.17 4.66 11.64
CA GLU A 16 -17.41 5.33 11.24
C GLU A 16 -17.11 6.30 10.08
N ASN A 17 -17.90 6.27 9.02
CA ASN A 17 -17.68 7.07 7.80
C ASN A 17 -17.74 8.60 8.02
N ASP A 18 -18.15 9.04 9.21
CA ASP A 18 -18.17 10.43 9.63
C ASP A 18 -16.86 10.87 10.35
N ALA A 19 -15.87 10.00 10.44
CA ALA A 19 -14.55 10.36 10.95
C ALA A 19 -13.98 11.55 10.16
N ALA A 20 -13.58 12.59 10.87
CA ALA A 20 -13.19 13.86 10.28
C ALA A 20 -11.99 14.47 11.01
N GLY A 21 -11.23 15.28 10.26
CA GLY A 21 -10.06 15.99 10.81
C GLY A 21 -8.87 15.09 11.03
N ASP A 22 -8.15 15.34 12.11
CA ASP A 22 -6.91 14.64 12.43
C ASP A 22 -7.19 13.40 13.29
N LEU A 23 -6.68 12.25 12.87
CA LEU A 23 -6.81 10.98 13.59
C LEU A 23 -5.45 10.47 14.05
N GLU A 24 -5.33 10.23 15.32
CA GLU A 24 -4.23 9.44 15.87
C GLU A 24 -4.75 8.03 16.22
N ILE A 25 -4.22 7.01 15.52
CA ILE A 25 -4.54 5.61 15.82
C ILE A 25 -3.81 5.23 17.11
N PRO A 26 -4.53 4.74 18.13
CA PRO A 26 -3.89 4.41 19.40
C PRO A 26 -2.97 3.19 19.26
N ALA A 27 -1.84 3.20 19.94
CA ALA A 27 -0.92 2.06 19.97
C ALA A 27 -1.47 0.85 20.75
N GLU A 28 -2.45 1.09 21.64
CA GLU A 28 -3.10 0.06 22.48
C GLU A 28 -4.61 0.34 22.61
N ILE A 29 -5.40 -0.71 22.60
CA ILE A 29 -6.84 -0.69 22.90
C ILE A 29 -7.13 -1.79 23.92
N ASP A 30 -7.78 -1.44 25.05
CA ASP A 30 -8.09 -2.34 26.15
C ASP A 30 -6.87 -3.13 26.68
N GLY A 31 -5.70 -2.47 26.71
CA GLY A 31 -4.43 -3.04 27.16
C GLY A 31 -3.78 -4.01 26.17
N LYS A 32 -4.26 -4.07 24.92
CA LYS A 32 -3.75 -4.91 23.83
C LYS A 32 -3.14 -4.06 22.74
N THR A 33 -1.98 -4.46 22.23
CA THR A 33 -1.24 -3.72 21.22
C THR A 33 -1.96 -3.76 19.86
N VAL A 34 -2.11 -2.60 19.22
CA VAL A 34 -2.62 -2.48 17.84
C VAL A 34 -1.48 -2.79 16.87
N THR A 35 -1.60 -3.87 16.11
CA THR A 35 -0.54 -4.38 15.21
C THR A 35 -0.91 -4.34 13.74
N SER A 36 -2.20 -4.18 13.43
CA SER A 36 -2.67 -4.11 12.03
C SER A 36 -3.88 -3.21 11.86
N ILE A 37 -4.02 -2.74 10.61
CA ILE A 37 -5.22 -2.07 10.12
C ILE A 37 -5.78 -2.97 9.02
N GLY A 38 -6.98 -3.49 9.22
CA GLY A 38 -7.64 -4.45 8.34
C GLY A 38 -8.15 -3.82 7.03
N ASP A 39 -8.55 -4.68 6.10
CA ASP A 39 -9.04 -4.28 4.79
C ASP A 39 -10.20 -3.27 4.90
N SER A 40 -10.11 -2.20 4.11
CA SER A 40 -11.12 -1.15 4.00
C SER A 40 -11.48 -0.43 5.30
N ALA A 41 -10.68 -0.55 6.37
CA ALA A 41 -11.02 -0.03 7.71
C ALA A 41 -11.36 1.47 7.76
N PHE A 42 -10.83 2.27 6.84
CA PHE A 42 -11.10 3.71 6.70
C PHE A 42 -11.60 4.06 5.28
N PHE A 43 -12.10 3.07 4.52
CA PHE A 43 -12.56 3.27 3.15
C PHE A 43 -13.62 4.38 3.09
N GLY A 44 -13.39 5.38 2.21
CA GLY A 44 -14.34 6.46 1.98
C GLY A 44 -14.53 7.45 3.13
N CYS A 45 -13.64 7.49 4.12
CA CYS A 45 -13.65 8.53 5.17
C CYS A 45 -13.23 9.89 4.57
N THR A 46 -14.13 10.49 3.77
CA THR A 46 -13.86 11.66 2.93
C THR A 46 -13.52 12.95 3.68
N SER A 47 -13.83 13.02 4.97
CA SER A 47 -13.59 14.18 5.84
C SER A 47 -12.32 14.05 6.69
N LEU A 48 -11.59 12.92 6.60
CA LEU A 48 -10.35 12.69 7.30
C LEU A 48 -9.22 13.46 6.61
N THR A 49 -8.47 14.28 7.36
CA THR A 49 -7.45 15.18 6.81
C THR A 49 -6.03 14.72 7.08
N SER A 50 -5.79 14.15 8.26
CA SER A 50 -4.50 13.55 8.60
C SER A 50 -4.65 12.28 9.43
N VAL A 51 -3.66 11.37 9.30
CA VAL A 51 -3.59 10.12 10.09
C VAL A 51 -2.19 9.91 10.63
N ILE A 52 -2.09 9.64 11.92
CA ILE A 52 -0.86 9.16 12.55
C ILE A 52 -1.01 7.68 12.87
N ILE A 53 -0.17 6.84 12.22
CA ILE A 53 -0.12 5.40 12.44
C ILE A 53 0.98 5.12 13.45
N PRO A 54 0.70 4.41 14.57
CA PRO A 54 1.68 4.17 15.61
C PRO A 54 2.74 3.14 15.21
N ASN A 55 3.90 3.19 15.87
CA ASN A 55 5.03 2.28 15.61
C ASN A 55 4.75 0.80 15.95
N SER A 56 3.62 0.49 16.56
CA SER A 56 3.18 -0.88 16.81
C SER A 56 2.57 -1.56 15.58
N VAL A 57 2.10 -0.76 14.59
CA VAL A 57 1.47 -1.29 13.37
C VAL A 57 2.54 -1.79 12.39
N ALA A 58 2.44 -3.06 12.01
CA ALA A 58 3.29 -3.71 11.03
C ALA A 58 2.58 -3.97 9.69
N ASN A 59 1.25 -4.02 9.68
CA ASN A 59 0.47 -4.38 8.50
C ASN A 59 -0.68 -3.40 8.25
N ILE A 60 -0.86 -3.01 6.98
CA ILE A 60 -2.00 -2.27 6.46
C ILE A 60 -2.66 -3.13 5.38
N GLY A 61 -3.96 -3.35 5.48
CA GLY A 61 -4.74 -4.15 4.54
C GLY A 61 -5.03 -3.47 3.20
N TYR A 62 -5.85 -4.11 2.38
CA TYR A 62 -6.30 -3.59 1.09
C TYR A 62 -7.25 -2.41 1.27
N SER A 63 -7.12 -1.39 0.37
CA SER A 63 -8.04 -0.24 0.26
C SER A 63 -8.30 0.49 1.60
N VAL A 64 -7.37 0.46 2.55
CA VAL A 64 -7.60 0.98 3.91
C VAL A 64 -8.04 2.43 3.90
N PHE A 65 -7.36 3.29 3.15
CA PHE A 65 -7.68 4.71 3.02
C PHE A 65 -8.18 5.10 1.62
N ASP A 66 -8.57 4.11 0.81
CA ASP A 66 -9.08 4.38 -0.54
C ASP A 66 -10.33 5.26 -0.46
N GLY A 67 -10.35 6.32 -1.27
CA GLY A 67 -11.45 7.29 -1.28
C GLY A 67 -11.48 8.28 -0.11
N CYS A 68 -10.45 8.34 0.74
CA CYS A 68 -10.27 9.40 1.73
C CYS A 68 -9.84 10.70 1.04
N THR A 69 -10.78 11.35 0.36
CA THR A 69 -10.50 12.44 -0.59
C THR A 69 -9.99 13.75 0.03
N SER A 70 -9.98 13.87 1.35
CA SER A 70 -9.36 15.00 2.08
C SER A 70 -8.02 14.62 2.75
N LEU A 71 -7.60 13.35 2.71
CA LEU A 71 -6.43 12.85 3.44
C LEU A 71 -5.13 13.28 2.75
N ALA A 72 -4.54 14.36 3.27
CA ALA A 72 -3.33 14.95 2.73
C ALA A 72 -2.06 14.57 3.50
N GLU A 73 -2.19 14.19 4.77
CA GLU A 73 -1.05 13.88 5.63
C GLU A 73 -1.20 12.50 6.27
N ILE A 74 -0.18 11.65 6.11
CA ILE A 74 -0.08 10.36 6.77
C ILE A 74 1.31 10.19 7.34
N THR A 75 1.40 9.97 8.66
CA THR A 75 2.64 9.54 9.29
C THR A 75 2.71 8.01 9.26
N ILE A 76 3.61 7.48 8.41
CA ILE A 76 3.82 6.05 8.26
C ILE A 76 5.00 5.63 9.16
N PRO A 77 4.82 4.63 10.05
CA PRO A 77 5.89 4.17 10.93
C PRO A 77 6.93 3.31 10.16
N SER A 78 8.17 3.32 10.63
CA SER A 78 9.22 2.45 10.07
C SER A 78 9.05 0.96 10.37
N SER A 79 8.17 0.62 11.30
CA SER A 79 7.79 -0.77 11.63
C SER A 79 6.93 -1.44 10.56
N LEU A 80 6.37 -0.65 9.63
CA LEU A 80 5.46 -1.16 8.61
C LEU A 80 6.21 -2.05 7.61
N THR A 81 5.79 -3.29 7.51
CA THR A 81 6.39 -4.34 6.67
C THR A 81 5.49 -4.82 5.54
N SER A 82 4.18 -4.54 5.62
CA SER A 82 3.22 -4.94 4.60
C SER A 82 2.15 -3.88 4.39
N ILE A 83 1.85 -3.61 3.12
CA ILE A 83 0.79 -2.70 2.68
C ILE A 83 0.00 -3.42 1.57
N GLY A 84 -1.30 -3.51 1.75
CA GLY A 84 -2.22 -4.05 0.74
C GLY A 84 -2.38 -3.12 -0.46
N GLY A 85 -2.81 -3.69 -1.58
CA GLY A 85 -3.06 -2.91 -2.80
C GLY A 85 -4.14 -1.85 -2.59
N ASN A 86 -4.01 -0.75 -3.30
CA ASN A 86 -4.93 0.40 -3.26
C ASN A 86 -5.08 1.04 -1.86
N ALA A 87 -4.18 0.73 -0.89
CA ALA A 87 -4.34 1.19 0.48
C ALA A 87 -4.48 2.72 0.62
N PHE A 88 -3.93 3.49 -0.31
CA PHE A 88 -3.96 4.97 -0.32
C PHE A 88 -4.58 5.55 -1.60
N GLN A 89 -5.27 4.73 -2.39
CA GLN A 89 -5.85 5.16 -3.66
C GLN A 89 -6.84 6.31 -3.45
N ASN A 90 -6.92 7.25 -4.41
CA ASN A 90 -7.82 8.39 -4.36
C ASN A 90 -7.62 9.32 -3.13
N THR A 91 -6.39 9.38 -2.59
CA THR A 91 -6.01 10.32 -1.54
C THR A 91 -5.10 11.43 -2.08
N PRO A 92 -5.22 12.68 -1.58
CA PRO A 92 -4.25 13.75 -1.87
C PRO A 92 -2.82 13.38 -1.43
N TRP A 93 -2.68 12.58 -0.38
CA TRP A 93 -1.38 12.08 0.09
C TRP A 93 -0.64 11.25 -0.98
N LEU A 94 -1.33 10.33 -1.67
CA LEU A 94 -0.73 9.54 -2.75
C LEU A 94 -0.45 10.43 -3.97
N ALA A 95 -1.40 11.29 -4.36
CA ALA A 95 -1.25 12.19 -5.49
C ALA A 95 -0.01 13.10 -5.37
N ALA A 96 0.24 13.67 -4.19
CA ALA A 96 1.42 14.49 -3.94
C ALA A 96 2.73 13.69 -4.12
N ARG A 97 2.75 12.42 -3.71
CA ARG A 97 3.93 11.56 -3.89
C ARG A 97 4.17 11.15 -5.32
N GLN A 98 3.10 10.89 -6.07
CA GLN A 98 3.17 10.61 -7.51
C GLN A 98 3.73 11.80 -8.31
N GLU A 99 3.44 13.05 -7.87
CA GLU A 99 4.03 14.26 -8.46
C GLU A 99 5.53 14.39 -8.15
N GLU A 100 5.97 13.96 -6.95
CA GLU A 100 7.38 13.97 -6.56
C GLU A 100 8.18 12.85 -7.24
N ASN A 101 7.63 11.64 -7.29
CA ASN A 101 8.22 10.47 -7.92
C ASN A 101 7.12 9.52 -8.39
N PRO A 102 7.02 9.21 -9.70
CA PRO A 102 6.01 8.30 -10.23
C PRO A 102 6.14 6.85 -9.72
N LEU A 103 7.31 6.45 -9.18
CA LEU A 103 7.46 5.21 -8.41
C LEU A 103 7.36 5.54 -6.92
N VAL A 104 6.16 5.43 -6.36
CA VAL A 104 5.94 5.70 -4.94
C VAL A 104 6.39 4.53 -4.09
N ILE A 105 7.45 4.72 -3.30
CA ILE A 105 8.06 3.70 -2.45
C ILE A 105 8.05 4.16 -1.00
N VAL A 106 7.64 3.28 -0.10
CA VAL A 106 7.63 3.51 1.35
C VAL A 106 8.21 2.29 2.06
N ASN A 107 9.24 2.47 2.88
CA ASN A 107 9.91 1.39 3.64
C ASN A 107 10.35 0.18 2.76
N GLY A 108 10.78 0.44 1.52
CA GLY A 108 11.11 -0.63 0.57
C GLY A 108 9.90 -1.35 -0.04
N ILE A 109 8.70 -0.85 0.15
CA ILE A 109 7.46 -1.34 -0.46
C ILE A 109 7.09 -0.40 -1.62
N LEU A 110 7.03 -0.91 -2.86
CA LEU A 110 6.54 -0.15 -4.01
C LEU A 110 5.02 -0.15 -3.99
N LEU A 111 4.44 1.00 -3.67
CA LEU A 111 2.99 1.18 -3.52
C LEU A 111 2.29 1.42 -4.84
N ASP A 112 2.89 2.28 -5.67
CA ASP A 112 2.26 2.77 -6.90
C ASP A 112 3.30 3.16 -7.93
N GLY A 113 3.07 2.80 -9.17
CA GLY A 113 3.83 3.13 -10.37
C GLY A 113 2.90 3.43 -11.55
N THR A 114 1.60 3.57 -11.30
CA THR A 114 0.58 3.76 -12.35
C THR A 114 0.79 5.05 -13.15
N THR A 115 1.37 6.08 -12.53
CA THR A 115 1.68 7.37 -13.17
C THR A 115 3.03 7.40 -13.88
N CYS A 116 3.83 6.33 -13.78
CA CYS A 116 5.10 6.23 -14.48
C CYS A 116 4.85 6.10 -16.00
N THR A 117 5.47 7.00 -16.78
CA THR A 117 5.31 7.06 -18.23
C THR A 117 6.50 6.48 -19.00
N ASP A 118 7.52 6.00 -18.30
CA ASP A 118 8.69 5.41 -18.92
C ASP A 118 8.35 4.09 -19.63
N GLU A 119 8.87 3.91 -20.83
CA GLU A 119 8.69 2.65 -21.56
C GLU A 119 9.45 1.49 -20.91
N GLU A 120 10.57 1.78 -20.25
CA GLU A 120 11.39 0.83 -19.52
C GLU A 120 11.45 1.26 -18.06
N ILE A 121 10.83 0.48 -17.17
CA ILE A 121 10.84 0.77 -15.73
C ILE A 121 11.92 -0.07 -15.04
N VAL A 122 12.77 0.57 -14.26
CA VAL A 122 13.77 -0.10 -13.42
C VAL A 122 13.39 0.12 -11.96
N ILE A 123 12.96 -0.95 -11.29
CA ILE A 123 12.62 -0.90 -9.87
C ILE A 123 13.92 -0.80 -9.05
N PRO A 124 14.02 0.16 -8.09
CA PRO A 124 15.21 0.34 -7.27
C PRO A 124 15.57 -0.90 -6.42
N ASN A 125 16.87 -1.09 -6.15
CA ASN A 125 17.40 -2.27 -5.43
C ASN A 125 17.07 -2.30 -3.92
N ASP A 126 16.49 -1.26 -3.36
CA ASP A 126 15.99 -1.21 -1.98
C ASP A 126 14.52 -1.63 -1.85
N VAL A 127 13.84 -1.91 -2.97
CA VAL A 127 12.47 -2.43 -2.98
C VAL A 127 12.50 -3.92 -2.66
N THR A 128 11.71 -4.31 -1.67
CA THR A 128 11.57 -5.70 -1.20
C THR A 128 10.22 -6.33 -1.55
N SER A 129 9.21 -5.49 -1.80
CA SER A 129 7.88 -5.95 -2.21
C SER A 129 7.21 -4.96 -3.15
N ILE A 130 6.35 -5.49 -4.04
CA ILE A 130 5.51 -4.72 -4.96
C ILE A 130 4.06 -4.94 -4.53
N CYS A 131 3.34 -3.86 -4.23
CA CYS A 131 1.94 -3.91 -3.82
C CYS A 131 1.02 -4.45 -4.92
N GLY A 132 -0.15 -4.91 -4.52
CA GLY A 132 -1.22 -5.18 -5.47
C GLY A 132 -1.62 -3.92 -6.22
N PHE A 133 -1.95 -4.05 -7.51
CA PHE A 133 -2.31 -2.95 -8.42
C PHE A 133 -1.21 -1.92 -8.67
N ALA A 134 0.03 -2.13 -8.21
CA ALA A 134 1.10 -1.13 -8.25
C ALA A 134 1.38 -0.58 -9.67
N PHE A 135 1.18 -1.36 -10.71
CA PHE A 135 1.33 -0.95 -12.13
C PHE A 135 0.07 -1.21 -12.96
N TRP A 136 -1.08 -1.27 -12.32
CA TRP A 136 -2.35 -1.54 -13.02
C TRP A 136 -2.58 -0.53 -14.17
N GLU A 137 -2.93 -1.05 -15.36
CA GLU A 137 -3.11 -0.29 -16.62
C GLU A 137 -1.87 0.53 -17.06
N ASN A 138 -0.67 0.24 -16.57
CA ASN A 138 0.53 0.95 -17.00
C ASN A 138 0.92 0.57 -18.45
N HIS A 139 1.49 1.51 -19.18
CA HIS A 139 1.81 1.37 -20.60
C HIS A 139 3.27 0.97 -20.89
N MET A 140 4.06 0.62 -19.88
CA MET A 140 5.45 0.19 -20.04
C MET A 140 5.60 -1.00 -20.98
N THR A 141 6.74 -1.07 -21.67
CA THR A 141 7.10 -2.18 -22.56
C THR A 141 8.02 -3.20 -21.88
N SER A 142 8.75 -2.77 -20.86
CA SER A 142 9.61 -3.64 -20.05
C SER A 142 9.71 -3.16 -18.61
N VAL A 143 9.95 -4.11 -17.71
CA VAL A 143 10.26 -3.82 -16.30
C VAL A 143 11.40 -4.71 -15.82
N VAL A 144 12.32 -4.12 -15.09
CA VAL A 144 13.43 -4.81 -14.41
C VAL A 144 13.10 -4.88 -12.92
N ILE A 145 12.93 -6.10 -12.41
CA ILE A 145 12.67 -6.37 -11.00
C ILE A 145 13.99 -6.82 -10.35
N PRO A 146 14.49 -6.15 -9.29
CA PRO A 146 15.74 -6.50 -8.66
C PRO A 146 15.61 -7.76 -7.77
N ASP A 147 16.76 -8.39 -7.48
CA ASP A 147 16.85 -9.57 -6.60
C ASP A 147 16.47 -9.30 -5.13
N SER A 148 16.28 -8.05 -4.75
CA SER A 148 15.75 -7.67 -3.42
C SER A 148 14.26 -7.94 -3.26
N VAL A 149 13.49 -8.02 -4.37
CA VAL A 149 12.04 -8.25 -4.33
C VAL A 149 11.74 -9.71 -4.01
N THR A 150 10.95 -9.91 -2.95
CA THR A 150 10.54 -11.24 -2.48
C THR A 150 9.05 -11.52 -2.69
N SER A 151 8.24 -10.48 -2.93
CA SER A 151 6.80 -10.62 -3.11
C SER A 151 6.24 -9.65 -4.16
N ILE A 152 5.26 -10.13 -4.92
CA ILE A 152 4.49 -9.34 -5.89
C ILE A 152 3.01 -9.54 -5.58
N GLY A 153 2.30 -8.45 -5.33
CA GLY A 153 0.89 -8.47 -4.94
C GLY A 153 -0.07 -8.78 -6.09
N SER A 154 -1.32 -9.04 -5.74
CA SER A 154 -2.38 -9.35 -6.72
C SER A 154 -2.58 -8.19 -7.70
N TYR A 155 -2.78 -8.52 -8.97
CA TYR A 155 -3.02 -7.54 -10.05
C TYR A 155 -1.89 -6.52 -10.25
N ALA A 156 -0.68 -6.78 -9.74
CA ALA A 156 0.40 -5.79 -9.75
C ALA A 156 0.76 -5.29 -11.15
N PHE A 157 0.66 -6.13 -12.17
CA PHE A 157 0.90 -5.83 -13.60
C PHE A 157 -0.31 -6.16 -14.47
N SER A 158 -1.52 -6.17 -13.90
CA SER A 158 -2.76 -6.41 -14.65
C SER A 158 -3.01 -5.27 -15.63
N ASP A 159 -3.59 -5.60 -16.79
CA ASP A 159 -3.90 -4.67 -17.87
C ASP A 159 -2.69 -3.88 -18.43
N CYS A 160 -1.45 -4.34 -18.18
CA CYS A 160 -0.24 -3.79 -18.80
C CYS A 160 -0.10 -4.28 -20.25
N GLY A 161 -1.01 -3.90 -21.14
CA GLY A 161 -1.14 -4.44 -22.50
C GLY A 161 0.08 -4.26 -23.41
N ASN A 162 1.01 -3.38 -23.08
CA ASN A 162 2.24 -3.14 -23.85
C ASN A 162 3.45 -3.91 -23.30
N LEU A 163 3.34 -4.55 -22.14
CA LEU A 163 4.44 -5.24 -21.47
C LEU A 163 4.88 -6.48 -22.27
N LYS A 164 6.10 -6.45 -22.79
CA LYS A 164 6.69 -7.52 -23.62
C LYS A 164 7.81 -8.27 -22.92
N ASN A 165 8.53 -7.57 -22.05
CA ASN A 165 9.71 -8.08 -21.40
C ASN A 165 9.62 -7.86 -19.89
N ILE A 166 9.66 -8.96 -19.15
CA ILE A 166 9.78 -8.99 -17.70
C ILE A 166 10.62 -10.19 -17.30
N THR A 167 11.55 -9.99 -16.39
CA THR A 167 12.27 -11.08 -15.74
C THR A 167 11.91 -11.08 -14.27
N ILE A 168 11.39 -12.21 -13.80
CA ILE A 168 11.08 -12.41 -12.39
C ILE A 168 12.31 -13.04 -11.74
N PRO A 169 12.92 -12.41 -10.73
CA PRO A 169 14.07 -12.97 -10.06
C PRO A 169 13.69 -14.18 -9.17
N ASP A 170 14.65 -15.08 -8.93
CA ASP A 170 14.46 -16.28 -8.11
C ASP A 170 14.15 -15.94 -6.63
N SER A 171 14.41 -14.70 -6.20
CA SER A 171 14.07 -14.18 -4.87
C SER A 171 12.57 -14.04 -4.63
N VAL A 172 11.76 -13.93 -5.68
CA VAL A 172 10.30 -13.80 -5.55
C VAL A 172 9.70 -15.14 -5.15
N THR A 173 9.27 -15.23 -3.90
CA THR A 173 8.68 -16.44 -3.31
C THR A 173 7.17 -16.35 -3.13
N PHE A 174 6.59 -15.15 -3.26
CA PHE A 174 5.15 -14.93 -3.16
C PHE A 174 4.63 -14.19 -4.39
N PHE A 175 3.57 -14.74 -4.98
CA PHE A 175 2.76 -14.12 -6.03
C PHE A 175 1.31 -14.04 -5.59
N GLY A 176 0.74 -12.86 -5.72
CA GLY A 176 -0.70 -12.67 -5.59
C GLY A 176 -1.49 -13.28 -6.76
N GLU A 177 -2.78 -13.07 -6.74
CA GLU A 177 -3.68 -13.53 -7.81
C GLU A 177 -3.57 -12.60 -9.03
N SER A 178 -3.74 -13.16 -10.24
CA SER A 178 -3.91 -12.41 -11.49
C SER A 178 -2.85 -11.31 -11.72
N VAL A 179 -1.60 -11.59 -11.40
CA VAL A 179 -0.51 -10.60 -11.49
C VAL A 179 -0.35 -10.03 -12.91
N PHE A 180 -0.61 -10.83 -13.95
CA PHE A 180 -0.45 -10.52 -15.38
C PHE A 180 -1.73 -10.84 -16.17
N THR A 181 -2.84 -10.26 -15.86
CA THR A 181 -4.12 -10.51 -16.58
C THR A 181 -4.46 -9.40 -17.54
#